data_6d5ef165b2cfde1e939281bad2b37600
#
_entry.id   6d5ef165b2cfde1e939281bad2b37600
#
_cell.length_a   1.000
_cell.length_b   1.000
_cell.length_c   1.000
_cell.angle_alpha   90.00
_cell.angle_beta   90.00
_cell.angle_gamma   90.00
#
_symmetry.space_group_name_H-M   'P 1'
#
loop_
_entity.id
_entity.type
_entity.pdbx_description
1 polymer ?
#
loop_
_entity_poly.entity_id
_entity_poly.type
_entity_poly.pdbx_seq_one_letter_code
_entity_poly.pdbx_strand_id
1 'polypeptide(L)'
;MGEKGQMVNLAKANSISGWPSARAQIESTVSSVLGPIANKDRVELQTKTVDEISFPGYTRRRVNYFVDEWERVSAWLMIPDRKDEMPAILCCHSECPQGKDEPAGLEGEPLLALAQHYVEMGYVTIAPDCVTAGDRTSTGLNAYDTKTFYKDNPKMSAMGKMLSDHMYAIDVLSEVKRVDSARIGVAGHGMGAANALFLTAFDERIQACVASCGFTRFANDKNPERWAAESGFVLFPQLREAVKSKEFPFDWEHILALLAPSPTLVLTALNDGTLSNTKSCDKALQLAGSIYKLLGAQDALSHFTHDGGRRITPDGLEIADEWFERWL
;
A
#
# COMPACT_ATOMS: atom_id res chain seq x y z
N MET A 1 -12.39 -29.63 -5.35
CA MET A 1 -10.97 -29.73 -4.97
C MET A 1 -10.21 -29.18 -6.17
N GLY A 2 -9.95 -27.86 -6.22
CA GLY A 2 -9.11 -27.24 -7.25
C GLY A 2 -7.66 -27.66 -7.00
N GLU A 3 -6.92 -27.93 -8.07
CA GLU A 3 -5.49 -28.17 -8.01
C GLU A 3 -4.85 -27.07 -7.16
N LYS A 4 -4.13 -27.44 -6.09
CA LYS A 4 -3.30 -26.50 -5.31
C LYS A 4 -2.24 -25.96 -6.30
N GLY A 5 -2.43 -24.74 -6.79
CA GLY A 5 -1.49 -24.10 -7.69
C GLY A 5 -0.13 -24.04 -7.01
N GLN A 6 0.85 -24.63 -7.63
CA GLN A 6 2.23 -24.58 -7.16
C GLN A 6 2.70 -23.12 -7.26
N MET A 7 3.28 -22.59 -6.18
CA MET A 7 3.85 -21.23 -6.13
C MET A 7 4.83 -21.02 -7.31
N VAL A 8 4.69 -19.91 -8.02
CA VAL A 8 5.56 -19.58 -9.16
C VAL A 8 7.02 -19.47 -8.69
N ASN A 9 7.92 -20.16 -9.33
CA ASN A 9 9.34 -20.05 -9.04
C ASN A 9 9.95 -18.91 -9.87
N LEU A 10 10.15 -17.74 -9.27
CA LEU A 10 10.71 -16.56 -9.95
C LEU A 10 12.09 -16.81 -10.57
N ALA A 11 12.91 -17.68 -9.96
CA ALA A 11 14.22 -18.03 -10.53
C ALA A 11 14.11 -18.81 -11.86
N LYS A 12 12.96 -19.45 -12.11
CA LYS A 12 12.68 -20.16 -13.38
C LYS A 12 11.86 -19.30 -14.35
N ALA A 13 11.18 -18.26 -13.88
CA ALA A 13 10.38 -17.32 -14.68
C ALA A 13 11.23 -16.23 -15.37
N ASN A 14 12.55 -16.43 -15.50
CA ASN A 14 13.55 -15.43 -15.85
C ASN A 14 13.77 -15.28 -17.36
N SER A 15 12.76 -15.43 -18.20
CA SER A 15 12.83 -15.14 -19.64
C SER A 15 11.75 -14.13 -20.03
N ILE A 16 12.06 -13.24 -20.98
CA ILE A 16 11.11 -12.24 -21.50
C ILE A 16 9.83 -12.90 -22.01
N SER A 17 9.94 -14.05 -22.66
CA SER A 17 8.77 -14.79 -23.16
C SER A 17 7.99 -15.54 -22.07
N GLY A 18 8.64 -15.94 -21.00
CA GLY A 18 8.03 -16.69 -19.88
C GLY A 18 7.37 -15.79 -18.83
N TRP A 19 7.89 -14.59 -18.65
CA TRP A 19 7.42 -13.66 -17.62
C TRP A 19 5.92 -13.30 -17.71
N PRO A 20 5.35 -12.96 -18.88
CA PRO A 20 3.92 -12.62 -18.95
C PRO A 20 3.00 -13.73 -18.41
N SER A 21 3.29 -14.98 -18.71
CA SER A 21 2.52 -16.12 -18.17
C SER A 21 2.71 -16.29 -16.67
N ALA A 22 3.94 -16.15 -16.17
CA ALA A 22 4.24 -16.20 -14.74
C ALA A 22 3.57 -15.05 -13.98
N ARG A 23 3.63 -13.82 -14.51
CA ARG A 23 2.94 -12.65 -13.98
C ARG A 23 1.44 -12.89 -13.84
N ALA A 24 0.80 -13.34 -14.92
CA ALA A 24 -0.65 -13.61 -14.91
C ALA A 24 -1.03 -14.69 -13.87
N GLN A 25 -0.21 -15.73 -13.71
CA GLN A 25 -0.41 -16.76 -12.69
C GLN A 25 -0.28 -16.19 -11.27
N ILE A 26 0.71 -15.34 -11.01
CA ILE A 26 0.89 -14.67 -9.71
C ILE A 26 -0.30 -13.76 -9.43
N GLU A 27 -0.68 -12.89 -10.37
CA GLU A 27 -1.83 -11.98 -10.25
C GLU A 27 -3.11 -12.75 -9.94
N SER A 28 -3.39 -13.84 -10.65
CA SER A 28 -4.56 -14.68 -10.39
C SER A 28 -4.53 -15.30 -9.00
N THR A 29 -3.36 -15.79 -8.57
CA THR A 29 -3.19 -16.39 -7.24
C THR A 29 -3.39 -15.35 -6.14
N VAL A 30 -2.77 -14.19 -6.25
CA VAL A 30 -2.91 -13.09 -5.28
C VAL A 30 -4.36 -12.60 -5.24
N SER A 31 -4.98 -12.38 -6.40
CA SER A 31 -6.39 -11.96 -6.50
C SER A 31 -7.34 -12.95 -5.82
N SER A 32 -7.07 -14.25 -5.87
CA SER A 32 -7.88 -15.25 -5.19
C SER A 32 -7.85 -15.12 -3.65
N VAL A 33 -6.77 -14.58 -3.10
CA VAL A 33 -6.61 -14.29 -1.67
C VAL A 33 -7.16 -12.92 -1.30
N LEU A 34 -7.02 -11.93 -2.16
CA LEU A 34 -7.57 -10.59 -1.94
C LEU A 34 -9.10 -10.58 -2.01
N GLY A 35 -9.69 -11.43 -2.86
CA GLY A 35 -11.13 -11.43 -3.17
C GLY A 35 -11.47 -10.44 -4.29
N PRO A 36 -12.74 -10.10 -4.48
CA PRO A 36 -13.18 -9.19 -5.53
C PRO A 36 -12.60 -7.78 -5.32
N ILE A 37 -11.86 -7.30 -6.31
CA ILE A 37 -11.30 -5.94 -6.32
C ILE A 37 -12.13 -5.12 -7.31
N ALA A 38 -12.56 -3.92 -6.90
CA ALA A 38 -13.31 -3.00 -7.75
C ALA A 38 -12.42 -2.45 -8.87
N ASN A 39 -12.53 -2.98 -10.09
CA ASN A 39 -11.71 -2.54 -11.21
C ASN A 39 -12.46 -2.18 -12.50
N LYS A 40 -13.73 -2.59 -12.69
CA LYS A 40 -14.46 -2.33 -13.93
C LYS A 40 -15.81 -1.61 -13.76
N ASP A 41 -16.55 -1.90 -12.71
CA ASP A 41 -17.87 -1.31 -12.45
C ASP A 41 -17.76 -0.35 -11.25
N ARG A 42 -16.92 0.69 -11.40
CA ARG A 42 -16.72 1.68 -10.34
C ARG A 42 -17.93 2.57 -10.22
N VAL A 43 -18.33 2.83 -8.97
CA VAL A 43 -19.36 3.82 -8.67
C VAL A 43 -18.84 5.24 -8.90
N GLU A 44 -19.74 6.18 -9.13
CA GLU A 44 -19.40 7.60 -9.18
C GLU A 44 -18.89 8.07 -7.81
N LEU A 45 -17.74 8.72 -7.77
CA LEU A 45 -17.07 9.13 -6.52
C LEU A 45 -17.92 10.09 -5.68
N GLN A 46 -18.64 11.01 -6.32
CA GLN A 46 -19.42 12.06 -5.67
C GLN A 46 -18.61 12.73 -4.54
N THR A 47 -17.37 13.08 -4.84
CA THR A 47 -16.41 13.64 -3.88
C THR A 47 -16.98 14.91 -3.26
N LYS A 48 -17.05 14.96 -1.92
CA LYS A 48 -17.58 16.09 -1.16
C LYS A 48 -16.56 16.58 -0.15
N THR A 49 -16.21 17.85 -0.23
CA THR A 49 -15.46 18.54 0.85
C THR A 49 -16.39 18.79 2.03
N VAL A 50 -15.99 18.30 3.20
CA VAL A 50 -16.75 18.47 4.46
C VAL A 50 -16.09 19.46 5.40
N ASP A 51 -14.78 19.71 5.24
CA ASP A 51 -14.02 20.67 5.99
C ASP A 51 -12.83 21.18 5.17
N GLU A 52 -12.44 22.43 5.36
CA GLU A 52 -11.32 23.05 4.64
C GLU A 52 -10.59 24.03 5.54
N ILE A 53 -9.26 23.91 5.60
CA ILE A 53 -8.37 24.80 6.34
C ILE A 53 -7.23 25.21 5.43
N SER A 54 -6.98 26.52 5.31
CA SER A 54 -5.84 27.07 4.59
C SER A 54 -4.64 27.25 5.51
N PHE A 55 -3.48 26.79 5.05
CA PHE A 55 -2.16 26.98 5.66
C PHE A 55 -1.29 27.83 4.75
N PRO A 56 -0.19 28.41 5.24
CA PRO A 56 0.80 29.00 4.36
C PRO A 56 1.36 27.97 3.38
N GLY A 57 1.08 28.15 2.08
CA GLY A 57 1.59 27.29 1.01
C GLY A 57 0.71 26.11 0.57
N TYR A 58 -0.35 25.75 1.32
CA TYR A 58 -1.28 24.72 0.90
C TYR A 58 -2.65 24.81 1.57
N THR A 59 -3.61 24.11 1.00
CA THR A 59 -4.95 23.95 1.60
C THR A 59 -5.18 22.48 1.95
N ARG A 60 -5.63 22.20 3.19
CA ARG A 60 -6.06 20.87 3.63
C ARG A 60 -7.58 20.77 3.62
N ARG A 61 -8.11 19.74 2.95
CA ARG A 61 -9.53 19.44 2.86
C ARG A 61 -9.83 18.08 3.46
N ARG A 62 -10.82 17.98 4.29
CA ARG A 62 -11.44 16.68 4.61
C ARG A 62 -12.48 16.39 3.53
N VAL A 63 -12.27 15.30 2.80
CA VAL A 63 -13.16 14.87 1.73
C VAL A 63 -13.77 13.51 2.03
N ASN A 64 -15.01 13.31 1.58
CA ASN A 64 -15.64 12.01 1.56
C ASN A 64 -15.94 11.65 0.11
N TYR A 65 -15.72 10.40 -0.29
CA TYR A 65 -16.02 9.85 -1.61
C TYR A 65 -16.60 8.45 -1.50
N PHE A 66 -17.45 8.07 -2.47
CA PHE A 66 -18.03 6.73 -2.50
C PHE A 66 -17.06 5.69 -3.05
N VAL A 67 -17.10 4.49 -2.49
CA VAL A 67 -16.35 3.31 -2.92
C VAL A 67 -17.28 2.12 -3.26
N ASP A 68 -18.55 2.27 -2.92
CA ASP A 68 -19.69 1.48 -3.40
C ASP A 68 -20.97 2.31 -3.29
N GLU A 69 -22.14 1.72 -3.50
CA GLU A 69 -23.42 2.44 -3.45
C GLU A 69 -23.75 3.05 -2.07
N TRP A 70 -23.14 2.54 -1.00
CA TRP A 70 -23.51 2.86 0.38
C TRP A 70 -22.35 3.34 1.24
N GLU A 71 -21.13 2.92 0.90
CA GLU A 71 -19.96 3.18 1.72
C GLU A 71 -19.16 4.38 1.20
N ARG A 72 -18.73 5.21 2.14
CA ARG A 72 -17.86 6.35 1.89
C ARG A 72 -16.56 6.19 2.64
N VAL A 73 -15.48 6.61 1.99
CA VAL A 73 -14.17 6.79 2.62
C VAL A 73 -14.00 8.25 2.97
N SER A 74 -13.54 8.52 4.19
CA SER A 74 -13.06 9.83 4.62
C SER A 74 -11.55 9.91 4.37
N ALA A 75 -11.09 11.02 3.82
CA ALA A 75 -9.67 11.26 3.53
C ALA A 75 -9.29 12.72 3.77
N TRP A 76 -8.00 12.94 4.06
CA TRP A 76 -7.39 14.26 3.94
C TRP A 76 -6.80 14.44 2.56
N LEU A 77 -7.26 15.45 1.84
CA LEU A 77 -6.73 15.91 0.55
C LEU A 77 -6.00 17.23 0.79
N MET A 78 -4.72 17.29 0.45
CA MET A 78 -3.91 18.49 0.62
C MET A 78 -3.39 18.96 -0.73
N ILE A 79 -3.56 20.24 -1.02
CA ILE A 79 -3.31 20.84 -2.33
C ILE A 79 -2.39 22.05 -2.16
N PRO A 80 -1.18 22.03 -2.74
CA PRO A 80 -0.28 23.17 -2.71
C PRO A 80 -0.87 24.40 -3.43
N ASP A 81 -0.52 25.61 -2.95
CA ASP A 81 -0.93 26.88 -3.54
C ASP A 81 -0.09 27.22 -4.78
N ARG A 82 -0.07 26.29 -5.76
CA ARG A 82 0.67 26.41 -7.03
C ARG A 82 -0.29 26.51 -8.21
N LYS A 83 0.22 27.02 -9.34
CA LYS A 83 -0.59 27.22 -10.57
C LYS A 83 -0.28 26.21 -11.67
N ASP A 84 0.87 25.59 -11.63
CA ASP A 84 1.36 24.55 -12.55
C ASP A 84 0.71 23.18 -12.27
N GLU A 85 0.86 22.27 -13.19
CA GLU A 85 0.51 20.87 -12.98
C GLU A 85 1.48 20.24 -11.97
N MET A 86 0.96 19.46 -11.05
CA MET A 86 1.69 18.89 -9.92
C MET A 86 1.61 17.38 -9.91
N PRO A 87 2.70 16.69 -9.53
CA PRO A 87 2.62 15.28 -9.18
C PRO A 87 1.78 15.10 -7.93
N ALA A 88 1.31 13.86 -7.71
CA ALA A 88 0.50 13.54 -6.53
C ALA A 88 1.01 12.30 -5.81
N ILE A 89 0.78 12.22 -4.50
CA ILE A 89 1.15 11.06 -3.67
C ILE A 89 -0.03 10.62 -2.82
N LEU A 90 -0.41 9.36 -2.92
CA LEU A 90 -1.30 8.71 -1.96
C LEU A 90 -0.47 8.26 -0.76
N CYS A 91 -0.84 8.71 0.46
CA CYS A 91 -0.14 8.42 1.70
C CYS A 91 -0.97 7.44 2.55
N CYS A 92 -0.54 6.19 2.60
CA CYS A 92 -1.19 5.14 3.36
C CYS A 92 -0.74 5.20 4.82
N HIS A 93 -1.69 5.34 5.77
CA HIS A 93 -1.39 5.32 7.20
C HIS A 93 -0.92 3.96 7.71
N SER A 94 -0.17 3.96 8.80
CA SER A 94 0.27 2.74 9.49
C SER A 94 -0.92 2.03 10.19
N GLU A 95 -0.65 0.96 10.92
CA GLU A 95 -1.61 0.30 11.79
C GLU A 95 -1.88 1.11 13.08
N CYS A 96 -2.30 2.36 12.93
CA CYS A 96 -2.60 3.29 14.00
C CYS A 96 -4.10 3.58 14.12
N PRO A 97 -4.65 3.77 15.35
CA PRO A 97 -6.09 4.01 15.55
C PRO A 97 -6.60 5.29 14.89
N GLN A 98 -5.75 6.33 14.77
CA GLN A 98 -6.08 7.62 14.20
C GLN A 98 -6.24 7.60 12.67
N GLY A 99 -5.84 6.51 12.01
CA GLY A 99 -6.02 6.34 10.57
C GLY A 99 -5.38 7.47 9.76
N LYS A 100 -6.16 8.12 8.91
CA LYS A 100 -5.74 9.22 8.03
C LYS A 100 -5.09 10.42 8.74
N ASP A 101 -5.35 10.59 10.04
CA ASP A 101 -4.85 11.74 10.80
C ASP A 101 -3.34 11.64 11.06
N GLU A 102 -2.77 10.41 11.04
CA GLU A 102 -1.32 10.20 11.13
C GLU A 102 -0.57 10.79 9.92
N PRO A 103 -0.81 10.38 8.66
CA PRO A 103 -0.11 10.98 7.52
C PRO A 103 -0.47 12.44 7.30
N ALA A 104 -1.61 12.91 7.82
CA ALA A 104 -2.00 14.31 7.77
C ALA A 104 -1.28 15.20 8.79
N GLY A 105 -0.47 14.63 9.68
CA GLY A 105 0.26 15.38 10.71
C GLY A 105 -0.63 15.94 11.83
N LEU A 106 -1.82 15.36 12.02
CA LEU A 106 -2.74 15.77 13.09
C LEU A 106 -2.46 15.03 14.39
N GLU A 107 -2.13 13.75 14.29
CA GLU A 107 -1.81 12.87 15.42
C GLU A 107 -0.75 11.86 15.00
N GLY A 108 0.01 11.31 15.94
CA GLY A 108 0.96 10.22 15.70
C GLY A 108 2.42 10.68 15.67
N GLU A 109 3.26 9.88 15.02
CA GLU A 109 4.70 10.12 14.91
C GLU A 109 5.00 11.18 13.85
N PRO A 110 5.76 12.26 14.16
CA PRO A 110 6.01 13.35 13.22
C PRO A 110 6.61 12.91 11.88
N LEU A 111 7.48 11.89 11.87
CA LEU A 111 8.08 11.36 10.64
C LEU A 111 7.15 10.47 9.82
N LEU A 112 5.94 10.17 10.33
CA LEU A 112 4.87 9.50 9.60
C LEU A 112 3.82 10.47 9.06
N ALA A 113 3.98 11.77 9.27
CA ALA A 113 3.14 12.83 8.69
C ALA A 113 3.42 13.00 7.17
N LEU A 114 3.40 11.90 6.42
CA LEU A 114 3.86 11.83 5.04
C LEU A 114 3.05 12.73 4.10
N ALA A 115 1.74 12.83 4.30
CA ALA A 115 0.91 13.69 3.45
C ALA A 115 1.18 15.17 3.70
N GLN A 116 1.42 15.56 4.95
CA GLN A 116 1.85 16.92 5.27
C GLN A 116 3.23 17.18 4.72
N HIS A 117 4.19 16.28 4.91
CA HIS A 117 5.55 16.42 4.41
C HIS A 117 5.58 16.64 2.88
N TYR A 118 4.90 15.79 2.12
CA TYR A 118 4.91 15.87 0.67
C TYR A 118 4.10 17.05 0.11
N VAL A 119 3.02 17.50 0.78
CA VAL A 119 2.33 18.73 0.31
C VAL A 119 3.21 19.96 0.48
N GLU A 120 4.02 20.04 1.53
CA GLU A 120 5.00 21.11 1.76
C GLU A 120 6.12 21.08 0.71
N MET A 121 6.46 19.90 0.14
CA MET A 121 7.37 19.75 -1.00
C MET A 121 6.71 20.08 -2.36
N GLY A 122 5.40 20.29 -2.41
CA GLY A 122 4.69 20.69 -3.63
C GLY A 122 3.94 19.57 -4.36
N TYR A 123 3.77 18.41 -3.75
CA TYR A 123 2.90 17.33 -4.24
C TYR A 123 1.46 17.53 -3.79
N VAL A 124 0.48 17.21 -4.62
CA VAL A 124 -0.89 17.01 -4.13
C VAL A 124 -0.92 15.70 -3.36
N THR A 125 -1.46 15.67 -2.14
CA THR A 125 -1.50 14.46 -1.34
C THR A 125 -2.91 14.06 -0.94
N ILE A 126 -3.17 12.75 -0.86
CA ILE A 126 -4.38 12.18 -0.29
C ILE A 126 -4.03 11.12 0.74
N ALA A 127 -4.68 11.17 1.89
CA ALA A 127 -4.54 10.19 2.96
C ALA A 127 -5.94 9.67 3.35
N PRO A 128 -6.37 8.50 2.85
CA PRO A 128 -7.67 7.91 3.17
C PRO A 128 -7.61 7.05 4.44
N ASP A 129 -8.75 6.94 5.14
CA ASP A 129 -8.93 5.93 6.18
C ASP A 129 -9.04 4.52 5.54
N CYS A 130 -8.25 3.59 6.03
CA CYS A 130 -8.43 2.17 5.74
C CYS A 130 -9.72 1.64 6.37
N VAL A 131 -10.22 0.54 5.82
CA VAL A 131 -11.36 -0.18 6.43
C VAL A 131 -11.07 -0.49 7.90
N THR A 132 -12.03 -0.24 8.78
CA THR A 132 -11.98 -0.43 10.24
C THR A 132 -10.99 0.48 11.00
N ALA A 133 -10.48 1.56 10.40
CA ALA A 133 -9.62 2.55 11.06
C ALA A 133 -10.19 3.97 10.95
N GLY A 134 -9.75 4.87 11.81
CA GLY A 134 -10.17 6.27 11.82
C GLY A 134 -11.70 6.42 11.86
N ASP A 135 -12.27 7.21 10.95
CA ASP A 135 -13.72 7.43 10.84
C ASP A 135 -14.50 6.16 10.43
N ARG A 136 -13.81 5.08 10.00
CA ARG A 136 -14.41 3.80 9.61
C ARG A 136 -14.36 2.73 10.70
N THR A 137 -13.96 3.10 11.91
CA THR A 137 -14.04 2.21 13.06
C THR A 137 -15.51 1.93 13.39
N SER A 138 -15.90 0.66 13.43
CA SER A 138 -17.28 0.26 13.72
C SER A 138 -17.67 0.64 15.15
N THR A 139 -18.87 1.15 15.35
CA THR A 139 -19.37 1.58 16.67
C THR A 139 -19.28 0.43 17.68
N GLY A 140 -18.65 0.69 18.81
CA GLY A 140 -18.46 -0.28 19.90
C GLY A 140 -17.35 -1.31 19.69
N LEU A 141 -16.58 -1.18 18.61
CA LEU A 141 -15.39 -1.99 18.36
C LEU A 141 -14.12 -1.13 18.49
N ASN A 142 -12.99 -1.77 18.69
CA ASN A 142 -11.69 -1.12 18.58
C ASN A 142 -11.32 -0.92 17.10
N ALA A 143 -10.44 0.03 16.83
CA ALA A 143 -9.83 0.15 15.51
C ALA A 143 -9.21 -1.19 15.09
N TYR A 144 -9.32 -1.50 13.80
CA TYR A 144 -8.87 -2.76 13.19
C TYR A 144 -9.61 -4.03 13.65
N ASP A 145 -10.70 -3.95 14.40
CA ASP A 145 -11.56 -5.13 14.57
C ASP A 145 -12.36 -5.37 13.29
N THR A 146 -11.99 -6.42 12.57
CA THR A 146 -12.58 -6.77 11.27
C THR A 146 -13.84 -7.64 11.36
N LYS A 147 -14.38 -7.88 12.57
CA LYS A 147 -15.53 -8.76 12.79
C LYS A 147 -16.76 -8.34 11.98
N THR A 148 -17.14 -7.06 12.03
CA THR A 148 -18.28 -6.53 11.28
C THR A 148 -18.00 -6.57 9.79
N PHE A 149 -16.80 -6.15 9.37
CA PHE A 149 -16.39 -6.17 7.98
C PHE A 149 -16.56 -7.56 7.34
N TYR A 150 -16.08 -8.63 7.97
CA TYR A 150 -16.19 -9.99 7.42
C TYR A 150 -17.60 -10.59 7.48
N LYS A 151 -18.46 -10.08 8.34
CA LYS A 151 -19.89 -10.45 8.34
C LYS A 151 -20.55 -9.99 7.04
N ASP A 152 -20.20 -8.79 6.58
CA ASP A 152 -20.82 -8.16 5.41
C ASP A 152 -20.04 -8.50 4.12
N ASN A 153 -18.75 -8.79 4.22
CA ASN A 153 -17.84 -9.06 3.10
C ASN A 153 -17.09 -10.41 3.23
N PRO A 154 -17.79 -11.56 3.28
CA PRO A 154 -17.18 -12.86 3.60
C PRO A 154 -16.20 -13.39 2.54
N LYS A 155 -16.21 -12.82 1.34
CA LYS A 155 -15.35 -13.24 0.21
C LYS A 155 -14.16 -12.33 -0.05
N MET A 156 -14.10 -11.16 0.60
CA MET A 156 -13.06 -10.15 0.42
C MET A 156 -12.10 -10.19 1.61
N SER A 157 -10.81 -10.04 1.40
CA SER A 157 -9.87 -9.81 2.48
C SER A 157 -9.87 -8.33 2.88
N ALA A 158 -9.47 -8.00 4.12
CA ALA A 158 -9.32 -6.60 4.52
C ALA A 158 -8.28 -5.89 3.66
N MET A 159 -7.18 -6.56 3.28
CA MET A 159 -6.20 -6.03 2.33
C MET A 159 -6.82 -5.79 0.95
N GLY A 160 -7.68 -6.68 0.45
CA GLY A 160 -8.38 -6.50 -0.83
C GLY A 160 -9.32 -5.30 -0.80
N LYS A 161 -10.02 -5.06 0.33
CA LYS A 161 -10.85 -3.87 0.53
C LYS A 161 -10.01 -2.60 0.55
N MET A 162 -8.90 -2.59 1.31
CA MET A 162 -7.98 -1.45 1.36
C MET A 162 -7.43 -1.11 -0.03
N LEU A 163 -7.00 -2.13 -0.79
CA LEU A 163 -6.54 -1.97 -2.16
C LEU A 163 -7.62 -1.33 -3.05
N SER A 164 -8.84 -1.86 -3.01
CA SER A 164 -9.98 -1.32 -3.76
C SER A 164 -10.25 0.15 -3.41
N ASP A 165 -10.28 0.48 -2.12
CA ASP A 165 -10.53 1.84 -1.64
C ASP A 165 -9.42 2.82 -2.03
N HIS A 166 -8.15 2.37 -2.02
CA HIS A 166 -7.02 3.16 -2.48
C HIS A 166 -7.06 3.41 -3.99
N MET A 167 -7.54 2.47 -4.80
CA MET A 167 -7.78 2.72 -6.23
C MET A 167 -8.81 3.83 -6.46
N TYR A 168 -9.87 3.91 -5.64
CA TYR A 168 -10.80 5.04 -5.65
C TYR A 168 -10.14 6.35 -5.19
N ALA A 169 -9.20 6.30 -4.23
CA ALA A 169 -8.44 7.48 -3.84
C ALA A 169 -7.55 8.02 -4.98
N ILE A 170 -7.02 7.13 -5.84
CA ILE A 170 -6.31 7.54 -7.07
C ILE A 170 -7.28 8.20 -8.07
N ASP A 171 -8.54 7.73 -8.16
CA ASP A 171 -9.55 8.40 -8.97
C ASP A 171 -9.83 9.82 -8.43
N VAL A 172 -9.95 9.99 -7.10
CA VAL A 172 -10.11 11.33 -6.47
C VAL A 172 -8.94 12.25 -6.81
N LEU A 173 -7.68 11.76 -6.73
CA LEU A 173 -6.51 12.54 -7.13
C LEU A 173 -6.59 12.97 -8.60
N SER A 174 -7.03 12.06 -9.48
CA SER A 174 -7.15 12.32 -10.92
C SER A 174 -8.24 13.35 -11.26
N GLU A 175 -9.25 13.55 -10.39
CA GLU A 175 -10.27 14.59 -10.52
C GLU A 175 -9.79 15.97 -10.02
N VAL A 176 -8.71 16.03 -9.23
CA VAL A 176 -8.18 17.30 -8.73
C VAL A 176 -7.57 18.10 -9.88
N LYS A 177 -8.11 19.28 -10.11
CA LYS A 177 -7.58 20.19 -11.13
C LYS A 177 -6.08 20.45 -10.90
N ARG A 178 -5.30 20.28 -11.95
CA ARG A 178 -3.83 20.47 -11.96
C ARG A 178 -3.03 19.31 -11.35
N VAL A 179 -3.64 18.18 -11.02
CA VAL A 179 -2.88 16.95 -10.83
C VAL A 179 -2.47 16.40 -12.19
N ASP A 180 -1.19 16.12 -12.35
CA ASP A 180 -0.67 15.35 -13.48
C ASP A 180 -0.89 13.85 -13.17
N SER A 181 -1.90 13.26 -13.78
CA SER A 181 -2.26 11.86 -13.57
C SER A 181 -1.21 10.87 -14.10
N ALA A 182 -0.21 11.34 -14.87
CA ALA A 182 0.93 10.53 -15.28
C ALA A 182 2.06 10.52 -14.24
N ARG A 183 1.94 11.29 -13.15
CA ARG A 183 2.94 11.40 -12.08
C ARG A 183 2.29 11.20 -10.70
N ILE A 184 1.78 9.99 -10.47
CA ILE A 184 1.17 9.61 -9.19
C ILE A 184 2.06 8.59 -8.47
N GLY A 185 2.45 8.91 -7.24
CA GLY A 185 3.18 8.02 -6.35
C GLY A 185 2.33 7.50 -5.20
N VAL A 186 2.89 6.55 -4.47
CA VAL A 186 2.32 6.04 -3.22
C VAL A 186 3.40 5.88 -2.17
N ALA A 187 3.10 6.27 -0.93
CA ALA A 187 3.98 6.09 0.23
C ALA A 187 3.23 5.48 1.41
N GLY A 188 3.93 4.71 2.24
CA GLY A 188 3.37 4.22 3.48
C GLY A 188 4.39 3.56 4.40
N HIS A 189 3.98 3.43 5.68
CA HIS A 189 4.76 2.75 6.71
C HIS A 189 3.94 1.60 7.31
N GLY A 190 4.62 0.52 7.69
CA GLY A 190 3.97 -0.61 8.32
C GLY A 190 2.88 -1.23 7.42
N MET A 191 1.65 -1.29 7.92
CA MET A 191 0.49 -1.71 7.12
C MET A 191 0.31 -0.82 5.87
N GLY A 192 0.53 0.49 6.01
CA GLY A 192 0.47 1.41 4.88
C GLY A 192 1.50 1.10 3.80
N ALA A 193 2.68 0.61 4.17
CA ALA A 193 3.68 0.14 3.20
C ALA A 193 3.22 -1.13 2.47
N ALA A 194 2.60 -2.07 3.18
CA ALA A 194 1.98 -3.23 2.54
C ALA A 194 0.89 -2.80 1.55
N ASN A 195 0.03 -1.85 1.93
CA ASN A 195 -0.98 -1.26 1.05
C ASN A 195 -0.35 -0.60 -0.19
N ALA A 196 0.74 0.17 -0.02
CA ALA A 196 1.45 0.82 -1.12
C ALA A 196 2.00 -0.21 -2.13
N LEU A 197 2.59 -1.31 -1.64
CA LEU A 197 3.07 -2.40 -2.49
C LEU A 197 1.94 -3.09 -3.25
N PHE A 198 0.82 -3.43 -2.59
CA PHE A 198 -0.33 -4.02 -3.27
C PHE A 198 -0.96 -3.05 -4.27
N LEU A 199 -1.07 -1.76 -3.94
CA LEU A 199 -1.61 -0.76 -4.86
C LEU A 199 -0.75 -0.65 -6.12
N THR A 200 0.57 -0.55 -5.98
CA THR A 200 1.49 -0.49 -7.12
C THR A 200 1.44 -1.75 -7.98
N ALA A 201 1.21 -2.93 -7.36
CA ALA A 201 1.10 -4.19 -8.10
C ALA A 201 -0.16 -4.30 -8.97
N PHE A 202 -1.26 -3.61 -8.58
CA PHE A 202 -2.59 -3.77 -9.18
C PHE A 202 -3.16 -2.50 -9.82
N ASP A 203 -2.49 -1.35 -9.71
CA ASP A 203 -2.90 -0.09 -10.34
C ASP A 203 -1.74 0.51 -11.14
N GLU A 204 -1.81 0.39 -12.46
CA GLU A 204 -0.77 0.83 -13.41
C GLU A 204 -0.55 2.36 -13.41
N ARG A 205 -1.45 3.12 -12.78
CA ARG A 205 -1.30 4.57 -12.63
C ARG A 205 -0.21 4.97 -11.64
N ILE A 206 0.21 4.03 -10.77
CA ILE A 206 1.28 4.30 -9.79
C ILE A 206 2.65 4.26 -10.48
N GLN A 207 3.30 5.41 -10.49
CA GLN A 207 4.59 5.60 -11.16
C GLN A 207 5.79 5.49 -10.22
N ALA A 208 5.59 5.64 -8.91
CA ALA A 208 6.64 5.44 -7.90
C ALA A 208 6.05 4.99 -6.56
N CYS A 209 6.76 4.11 -5.86
CA CYS A 209 6.35 3.55 -4.58
C CYS A 209 7.47 3.70 -3.54
N VAL A 210 7.10 4.14 -2.32
CA VAL A 210 7.96 4.11 -1.14
C VAL A 210 7.28 3.29 -0.04
N ALA A 211 7.90 2.17 0.35
CA ALA A 211 7.36 1.22 1.31
C ALA A 211 8.30 1.03 2.50
N SER A 212 7.93 1.54 3.68
CA SER A 212 8.75 1.47 4.90
C SER A 212 8.22 0.40 5.87
N CYS A 213 9.07 -0.58 6.25
CA CYS A 213 8.77 -1.62 7.24
C CYS A 213 7.45 -2.38 6.98
N GLY A 214 7.11 -2.66 5.71
CA GLY A 214 5.79 -3.17 5.31
C GLY A 214 5.64 -4.68 5.34
N PHE A 215 6.72 -5.44 5.30
CA PHE A 215 6.65 -6.89 5.16
C PHE A 215 7.85 -7.63 5.73
N THR A 216 7.65 -8.90 5.94
CA THR A 216 8.63 -9.98 5.98
C THR A 216 8.03 -11.16 5.23
N ARG A 217 8.84 -12.04 4.62
CA ARG A 217 8.31 -13.20 3.90
C ARG A 217 7.43 -14.06 4.81
N PHE A 218 6.27 -14.46 4.33
CA PHE A 218 5.34 -15.32 5.08
C PHE A 218 6.02 -16.61 5.56
N ALA A 219 6.79 -17.24 4.67
CA ALA A 219 7.51 -18.48 4.98
C ALA A 219 8.61 -18.31 6.03
N ASN A 220 9.05 -17.10 6.30
CA ASN A 220 10.13 -16.78 7.23
C ASN A 220 9.68 -15.91 8.41
N ASP A 221 8.39 -15.55 8.50
CA ASP A 221 7.85 -14.82 9.63
C ASP A 221 7.85 -15.71 10.88
N LYS A 222 8.34 -15.18 11.98
CA LYS A 222 8.32 -15.87 13.28
C LYS A 222 6.93 -15.94 13.89
N ASN A 223 6.02 -15.08 13.42
CA ASN A 223 4.62 -15.02 13.86
C ASN A 223 3.70 -14.83 12.64
N PRO A 224 3.60 -15.86 11.76
CA PRO A 224 2.81 -15.77 10.54
C PRO A 224 1.30 -15.65 10.78
N GLU A 225 0.82 -15.99 11.99
CA GLU A 225 -0.58 -15.84 12.39
C GLU A 225 -1.06 -14.39 12.28
N ARG A 226 -0.18 -13.40 12.41
CA ARG A 226 -0.52 -11.97 12.26
C ARG A 226 -1.17 -11.64 10.90
N TRP A 227 -0.83 -12.39 9.86
CA TRP A 227 -1.34 -12.18 8.52
C TRP A 227 -2.74 -12.76 8.31
N ALA A 228 -3.11 -13.78 9.11
CA ALA A 228 -4.35 -14.53 8.97
C ALA A 228 -4.98 -14.88 10.33
N ALA A 229 -5.00 -13.94 11.25
CA ALA A 229 -5.51 -14.10 12.62
C ALA A 229 -6.93 -14.65 12.64
N GLU A 230 -7.31 -15.33 13.74
CA GLU A 230 -8.66 -15.88 13.90
C GLU A 230 -9.69 -14.80 14.26
N SER A 231 -9.26 -13.71 14.90
CA SER A 231 -10.11 -12.59 15.33
C SER A 231 -9.30 -11.30 15.48
N GLY A 232 -9.99 -10.20 15.74
CA GLY A 232 -9.41 -8.87 15.83
C GLY A 232 -9.05 -8.34 14.45
N PHE A 233 -7.81 -7.93 14.24
CA PHE A 233 -7.34 -7.47 12.94
C PHE A 233 -6.92 -8.66 12.06
N VAL A 234 -7.75 -9.02 11.10
CA VAL A 234 -7.52 -10.12 10.16
C VAL A 234 -7.28 -9.56 8.78
N LEU A 235 -6.05 -9.67 8.27
CA LEU A 235 -5.70 -9.15 6.93
C LEU A 235 -6.10 -10.10 5.80
N PHE A 236 -5.76 -11.40 5.93
CA PHE A 236 -5.94 -12.41 4.89
C PHE A 236 -6.55 -13.69 5.45
N PRO A 237 -7.86 -13.75 5.74
CA PRO A 237 -8.49 -14.98 6.28
C PRO A 237 -8.30 -16.19 5.36
N GLN A 238 -8.10 -15.97 4.05
CA GLN A 238 -7.87 -17.02 3.06
C GLN A 238 -6.51 -17.72 3.23
N LEU A 239 -5.55 -17.09 3.96
CA LEU A 239 -4.23 -17.69 4.22
C LEU A 239 -4.17 -18.55 5.49
N ARG A 240 -5.27 -18.73 6.25
CA ARG A 240 -5.25 -19.50 7.50
C ARG A 240 -4.73 -20.94 7.35
N GLU A 241 -5.14 -21.64 6.31
CA GLU A 241 -4.64 -22.98 6.04
C GLU A 241 -3.17 -22.98 5.59
N ALA A 242 -2.75 -21.95 4.83
CA ALA A 242 -1.36 -21.77 4.45
C ALA A 242 -0.45 -21.51 5.66
N VAL A 243 -0.92 -20.71 6.63
CA VAL A 243 -0.21 -20.47 7.90
C VAL A 243 -0.02 -21.78 8.67
N LYS A 244 -1.06 -22.62 8.79
CA LYS A 244 -1.01 -23.92 9.49
C LYS A 244 -0.10 -24.93 8.80
N SER A 245 -0.21 -25.04 7.46
CA SER A 245 0.57 -25.99 6.67
C SER A 245 1.98 -25.48 6.33
N LYS A 246 2.24 -24.17 6.48
CA LYS A 246 3.43 -23.46 5.99
C LYS A 246 3.63 -23.56 4.48
N GLU A 247 2.56 -23.82 3.73
CA GLU A 247 2.51 -23.87 2.26
C GLU A 247 1.75 -22.63 1.74
N PHE A 248 2.47 -21.54 1.54
CA PHE A 248 1.87 -20.30 1.04
C PHE A 248 1.69 -20.35 -0.49
N PRO A 249 0.56 -19.85 -1.03
CA PRO A 249 0.33 -19.82 -2.48
C PRO A 249 1.19 -18.78 -3.20
N PHE A 250 1.62 -17.73 -2.49
CA PHE A 250 2.58 -16.71 -2.91
C PHE A 250 3.33 -16.19 -1.67
N ASP A 251 4.39 -15.43 -1.88
CA ASP A 251 5.11 -14.72 -0.83
C ASP A 251 5.48 -13.32 -1.32
N TRP A 252 6.10 -12.50 -0.52
CA TRP A 252 6.35 -11.08 -0.80
C TRP A 252 7.24 -10.83 -2.02
N GLU A 253 8.14 -11.76 -2.38
CA GLU A 253 8.88 -11.67 -3.65
C GLU A 253 7.97 -11.67 -4.87
N HIS A 254 6.79 -12.31 -4.81
CA HIS A 254 5.82 -12.32 -5.90
C HIS A 254 5.11 -10.97 -6.02
N ILE A 255 4.72 -10.37 -4.88
CA ILE A 255 4.16 -9.01 -4.86
C ILE A 255 5.18 -8.03 -5.44
N LEU A 256 6.42 -8.05 -4.93
CA LEU A 256 7.49 -7.17 -5.43
C LEU A 256 7.79 -7.38 -6.93
N ALA A 257 7.71 -8.62 -7.42
CA ALA A 257 7.90 -8.89 -8.84
C ALA A 257 6.76 -8.33 -9.72
N LEU A 258 5.52 -8.29 -9.19
CA LEU A 258 4.38 -7.69 -9.89
C LEU A 258 4.54 -6.17 -10.07
N LEU A 259 5.27 -5.49 -9.20
CA LEU A 259 5.53 -4.06 -9.32
C LEU A 259 6.41 -3.73 -10.53
N ALA A 260 7.26 -4.67 -10.96
CA ALA A 260 8.19 -4.41 -12.06
C ALA A 260 7.45 -4.08 -13.38
N PRO A 261 7.86 -2.99 -14.08
CA PRO A 261 9.06 -2.18 -13.89
C PRO A 261 8.89 -0.91 -13.05
N SER A 262 7.78 -0.72 -12.30
CA SER A 262 7.49 0.52 -11.57
C SER A 262 8.54 0.80 -10.48
N PRO A 263 9.07 2.02 -10.39
CA PRO A 263 10.05 2.43 -9.40
C PRO A 263 9.58 2.18 -7.97
N THR A 264 10.33 1.38 -7.22
CA THR A 264 9.99 0.96 -5.85
C THR A 264 11.19 1.08 -4.93
N LEU A 265 11.06 1.90 -3.89
CA LEU A 265 12.00 2.01 -2.78
C LEU A 265 11.44 1.27 -1.56
N VAL A 266 12.20 0.34 -1.03
CA VAL A 266 11.87 -0.38 0.21
C VAL A 266 12.81 0.06 1.33
N LEU A 267 12.25 0.52 2.44
CA LEU A 267 12.98 0.86 3.66
C LEU A 267 12.74 -0.25 4.69
N THR A 268 13.79 -0.80 5.29
CA THR A 268 13.67 -1.85 6.31
C THR A 268 14.51 -1.53 7.55
N ALA A 269 13.96 -1.83 8.71
CA ALA A 269 14.68 -1.72 9.97
C ALA A 269 15.38 -3.04 10.32
N LEU A 270 16.69 -2.99 10.60
CA LEU A 270 17.47 -4.15 11.03
C LEU A 270 16.98 -4.74 12.36
N ASN A 271 16.41 -3.88 13.21
CA ASN A 271 15.88 -4.18 14.53
C ASN A 271 14.38 -3.90 14.65
N ASP A 272 13.60 -4.18 13.58
CA ASP A 272 12.13 -4.13 13.61
C ASP A 272 11.60 -5.10 14.69
N GLY A 273 10.91 -4.55 15.72
CA GLY A 273 10.33 -5.34 16.80
C GLY A 273 9.12 -6.17 16.40
N THR A 274 8.49 -5.84 15.27
CA THR A 274 7.30 -6.52 14.75
C THR A 274 7.67 -7.49 13.63
N LEU A 275 8.35 -7.02 12.59
CA LEU A 275 8.76 -7.79 11.40
C LEU A 275 10.27 -8.08 11.46
N SER A 276 10.69 -8.84 12.46
CA SER A 276 12.08 -8.95 12.92
C SER A 276 13.04 -9.71 12.00
N ASN A 277 12.62 -10.08 10.77
CA ASN A 277 13.45 -10.88 9.87
C ASN A 277 13.88 -10.11 8.62
N THR A 278 14.75 -9.11 8.77
CA THR A 278 15.29 -8.28 7.68
C THR A 278 15.95 -9.12 6.58
N LYS A 279 16.68 -10.20 6.93
CA LYS A 279 17.26 -11.11 5.94
C LYS A 279 16.22 -11.75 5.02
N SER A 280 14.99 -11.87 5.50
CA SER A 280 13.86 -12.33 4.69
C SER A 280 13.45 -11.29 3.65
N CYS A 281 13.49 -10.00 4.00
CA CYS A 281 13.25 -8.90 3.06
C CYS A 281 14.31 -8.87 1.96
N ASP A 282 15.60 -8.99 2.32
CA ASP A 282 16.72 -9.06 1.36
C ASP A 282 16.50 -10.17 0.33
N LYS A 283 16.07 -11.36 0.78
CA LYS A 283 15.79 -12.48 -0.11
C LYS A 283 14.63 -12.19 -1.06
N ALA A 284 13.55 -11.60 -0.56
CA ALA A 284 12.40 -11.24 -1.41
C ALA A 284 12.81 -10.21 -2.48
N LEU A 285 13.57 -9.18 -2.08
CA LEU A 285 14.09 -8.16 -2.98
C LEU A 285 15.06 -8.72 -4.01
N GLN A 286 15.94 -9.63 -3.63
CA GLN A 286 16.86 -10.30 -4.55
C GLN A 286 16.11 -11.10 -5.62
N LEU A 287 15.06 -11.85 -5.22
CA LEU A 287 14.24 -12.63 -6.15
C LEU A 287 13.45 -11.75 -7.10
N ALA A 288 12.78 -10.71 -6.59
CA ALA A 288 12.06 -9.73 -7.40
C ALA A 288 13.00 -8.93 -8.31
N GLY A 289 14.19 -8.56 -7.81
CA GLY A 289 15.21 -7.86 -8.58
C GLY A 289 15.66 -8.59 -9.84
N SER A 290 15.56 -9.93 -9.86
CA SER A 290 15.81 -10.71 -11.08
C SER A 290 14.80 -10.38 -12.20
N ILE A 291 13.55 -10.06 -11.85
CA ILE A 291 12.51 -9.66 -12.79
C ILE A 291 12.70 -8.20 -13.23
N TYR A 292 13.04 -7.29 -12.31
CA TYR A 292 13.42 -5.92 -12.68
C TYR A 292 14.58 -5.91 -13.67
N LYS A 293 15.62 -6.71 -13.42
CA LYS A 293 16.75 -6.86 -14.34
C LYS A 293 16.32 -7.44 -15.68
N LEU A 294 15.45 -8.44 -15.69
CA LEU A 294 14.91 -9.05 -16.92
C LEU A 294 14.21 -8.01 -17.79
N LEU A 295 13.48 -7.07 -17.16
CA LEU A 295 12.74 -6.00 -17.84
C LEU A 295 13.60 -4.76 -18.14
N GLY A 296 14.91 -4.78 -17.83
CA GLY A 296 15.82 -3.65 -18.06
C GLY A 296 15.63 -2.48 -17.10
N ALA A 297 15.00 -2.72 -15.95
CA ALA A 297 14.61 -1.69 -14.97
C ALA A 297 15.30 -1.90 -13.59
N GLN A 298 16.53 -2.42 -13.57
CA GLN A 298 17.24 -2.73 -12.32
C GLN A 298 17.40 -1.52 -11.39
N ASP A 299 17.49 -0.30 -11.93
CA ASP A 299 17.62 0.93 -11.15
C ASP A 299 16.28 1.39 -10.55
N ALA A 300 15.17 0.76 -10.96
CA ALA A 300 13.84 1.04 -10.46
C ALA A 300 13.45 0.21 -9.20
N LEU A 301 14.35 -0.63 -8.68
CA LEU A 301 14.16 -1.29 -7.39
C LEU A 301 15.33 -0.93 -6.48
N SER A 302 15.06 -0.24 -5.36
CA SER A 302 16.06 0.17 -4.39
C SER A 302 15.70 -0.29 -2.98
N HIS A 303 16.71 -0.49 -2.16
CA HIS A 303 16.56 -0.95 -0.79
C HIS A 303 17.49 -0.16 0.14
N PHE A 304 16.92 0.41 1.19
CA PHE A 304 17.65 1.08 2.25
C PHE A 304 17.38 0.41 3.60
N THR A 305 18.41 0.17 4.38
CA THR A 305 18.32 -0.42 5.72
C THR A 305 18.83 0.52 6.77
N HIS A 306 18.17 0.54 7.93
CA HIS A 306 18.56 1.35 9.08
C HIS A 306 18.40 0.56 10.40
N ASP A 307 18.98 1.06 11.48
CA ASP A 307 18.92 0.47 12.82
C ASP A 307 17.99 1.23 13.79
N GLY A 308 17.20 2.16 13.28
CA GLY A 308 16.29 3.01 14.06
C GLY A 308 15.05 2.33 14.64
N GLY A 309 14.87 1.01 14.46
CA GLY A 309 13.63 0.30 14.81
C GLY A 309 12.53 0.48 13.78
N ARG A 310 11.31 -0.02 14.09
CA ARG A 310 10.15 0.10 13.22
C ARG A 310 9.66 1.55 13.12
N ARG A 311 10.31 2.34 12.28
CA ARG A 311 9.98 3.76 11.98
C ARG A 311 10.58 4.19 10.66
N ILE A 312 10.19 5.36 10.18
CA ILE A 312 10.97 6.09 9.18
C ILE A 312 12.02 6.89 9.94
N THR A 313 13.29 6.84 9.49
CA THR A 313 14.36 7.67 10.02
C THR A 313 14.52 8.94 9.19
N PRO A 314 15.15 10.02 9.70
CA PRO A 314 15.42 11.21 8.88
C PRO A 314 16.15 10.88 7.57
N ASP A 315 17.20 10.06 7.61
CA ASP A 315 17.93 9.63 6.41
C ASP A 315 17.02 8.80 5.46
N GLY A 316 16.15 7.96 6.02
CA GLY A 316 15.18 7.19 5.23
C GLY A 316 14.14 8.06 4.55
N LEU A 317 13.72 9.15 5.19
CA LEU A 317 12.82 10.14 4.61
C LEU A 317 13.51 10.94 3.50
N GLU A 318 14.74 11.40 3.71
CA GLU A 318 15.54 12.09 2.70
C GLU A 318 15.73 11.23 1.42
N ILE A 319 16.05 9.95 1.58
CA ILE A 319 16.15 9.01 0.45
C ILE A 319 14.79 8.82 -0.25
N ALA A 320 13.69 8.83 0.49
CA ALA A 320 12.35 8.75 -0.08
C ALA A 320 11.99 10.02 -0.86
N ASP A 321 12.41 11.20 -0.40
CA ASP A 321 12.25 12.47 -1.09
C ASP A 321 13.00 12.47 -2.42
N GLU A 322 14.29 12.11 -2.41
CA GLU A 322 15.11 11.96 -3.63
C GLU A 322 14.50 10.92 -4.61
N TRP A 323 13.87 9.87 -4.07
CA TRP A 323 13.20 8.86 -4.88
C TRP A 323 12.03 9.44 -5.65
N PHE A 324 11.14 10.18 -4.97
CA PHE A 324 10.01 10.81 -5.64
C PHE A 324 10.44 11.94 -6.59
N GLU A 325 11.43 12.77 -6.23
CA GLU A 325 11.97 13.79 -7.13
C GLU A 325 12.55 13.20 -8.42
N ARG A 326 13.12 12.00 -8.34
CA ARG A 326 13.68 11.30 -9.51
C ARG A 326 12.61 10.72 -10.43
N TRP A 327 11.50 10.24 -9.88
CA TRP A 327 10.56 9.39 -10.61
C TRP A 327 9.18 10.02 -10.85
N LEU A 328 8.85 11.12 -10.20
CA LEU A 328 7.64 11.91 -10.39
C LEU A 328 7.94 13.32 -10.88
#